data_9b1107bcb766437e123bace5de50db74
#
_entry.id   9b1107bcb766437e123bace5de50db74
#
_cell.length_a   1.000
_cell.length_b   1.000
_cell.length_c   1.000
_cell.angle_alpha   90.00
_cell.angle_beta   90.00
_cell.angle_gamma   90.00
#
_symmetry.space_group_name_H-M   'P 1'
#
loop_
_entity.id
_entity.type
_entity.pdbx_description
1 polymer ?
#
loop_
_entity_poly.entity_id
_entity_poly.type
_entity_poly.pdbx_seq_one_letter_code
_entity_poly.pdbx_strand_id
1 'polypeptide(L)'
;MQEDIELKKQIQKAFGWDAYDEKDQLNRTYLAKIVFNDSQKLNLLNTLVHPSVFADYHNWVALQHDHPYSIKEAALMFETESYKELDKIIAVTAPIDLRLERVVQRDNVKNDDVLKRMQNQMSDRERIAKADYVLINDGKHSLINQVLLLHHQFLDFVKN
;
A
#
# COMPACT_ATOMS: atom_id res chain seq x y z
N MET A 1 0.01 4.15 -13.78
CA MET A 1 -0.58 5.47 -14.10
C MET A 1 0.30 6.32 -15.02
N GLN A 2 1.62 6.26 -14.98
CA GLN A 2 2.49 7.04 -15.88
C GLN A 2 2.86 6.28 -17.16
N GLU A 3 3.08 4.99 -17.07
CA GLU A 3 3.57 4.15 -18.19
C GLU A 3 2.44 3.49 -18.98
N ASP A 4 1.28 3.28 -18.35
CA ASP A 4 0.11 2.67 -18.98
C ASP A 4 -0.66 3.74 -19.78
N ILE A 5 -0.53 3.69 -21.10
CA ILE A 5 -1.12 4.65 -22.05
C ILE A 5 -2.65 4.60 -22.01
N GLU A 6 -3.24 3.41 -21.87
CA GLU A 6 -4.69 3.26 -21.85
C GLU A 6 -5.29 3.80 -20.56
N LEU A 7 -4.69 3.47 -19.41
CA LEU A 7 -5.09 4.03 -18.12
C LEU A 7 -4.96 5.56 -18.11
N LYS A 8 -3.90 6.11 -18.72
CA LYS A 8 -3.71 7.55 -18.84
C LYS A 8 -4.87 8.20 -19.59
N LYS A 9 -5.28 7.66 -20.76
CA LYS A 9 -6.42 8.15 -21.55
C LYS A 9 -7.72 8.10 -20.73
N GLN A 10 -7.95 7.03 -20.00
CA GLN A 10 -9.12 6.88 -19.14
C GLN A 10 -9.15 7.92 -18.02
N ILE A 11 -8.01 8.18 -17.37
CA ILE A 11 -7.91 9.22 -16.35
C ILE A 11 -8.12 10.61 -16.94
N GLN A 12 -7.53 10.93 -18.07
CA GLN A 12 -7.75 12.21 -18.76
C GLN A 12 -9.21 12.41 -19.16
N LYS A 13 -9.87 11.36 -19.65
CA LYS A 13 -11.31 11.41 -19.99
C LYS A 13 -12.19 11.63 -18.77
N ALA A 14 -11.86 11.04 -17.61
CA ALA A 14 -12.65 11.11 -16.39
C ALA A 14 -12.41 12.40 -15.57
N PHE A 15 -11.16 12.90 -15.54
CA PHE A 15 -10.74 13.98 -14.64
C PHE A 15 -10.22 15.23 -15.36
N GLY A 16 -10.13 15.21 -16.69
CA GLY A 16 -9.62 16.32 -17.48
C GLY A 16 -8.14 16.21 -17.84
N TRP A 17 -7.75 17.00 -18.84
CA TRP A 17 -6.38 17.00 -19.37
C TRP A 17 -5.34 17.44 -18.35
N ASP A 18 -5.71 18.31 -17.40
CA ASP A 18 -4.82 18.80 -16.33
C ASP A 18 -4.40 17.70 -15.32
N ALA A 19 -4.98 16.48 -15.44
CA ALA A 19 -4.54 15.31 -14.68
C ALA A 19 -3.09 14.89 -15.00
N TYR A 20 -2.57 15.35 -16.13
CA TYR A 20 -1.16 15.20 -16.53
C TYR A 20 -0.61 16.56 -16.98
N ASP A 21 0.66 16.80 -16.74
CA ASP A 21 1.34 18.04 -17.16
C ASP A 21 1.84 17.96 -18.61
N GLU A 22 2.45 19.06 -19.08
CA GLU A 22 3.01 19.16 -20.44
C GLU A 22 4.14 18.14 -20.73
N LYS A 23 4.75 17.57 -19.69
CA LYS A 23 5.77 16.52 -19.77
C LYS A 23 5.19 15.12 -19.58
N ASP A 24 3.87 14.99 -19.69
CA ASP A 24 3.18 13.73 -19.52
C ASP A 24 3.30 13.12 -18.10
N GLN A 25 3.68 13.93 -17.09
CA GLN A 25 3.78 13.50 -15.72
C GLN A 25 2.43 13.65 -15.00
N LEU A 26 2.11 12.69 -14.14
CA LEU A 26 0.88 12.71 -13.36
C LEU A 26 0.82 13.91 -12.42
N ASN A 27 -0.17 14.79 -12.60
CA ASN A 27 -0.42 15.92 -11.73
C ASN A 27 -1.15 15.47 -10.44
N ARG A 28 -0.36 14.95 -9.49
CA ARG A 28 -0.87 14.42 -8.22
C ARG A 28 -1.65 15.47 -7.42
N THR A 29 -1.19 16.73 -7.45
CA THR A 29 -1.83 17.82 -6.72
C THR A 29 -3.22 18.14 -7.28
N TYR A 30 -3.35 18.16 -8.59
CA TYR A 30 -4.63 18.37 -9.27
C TYR A 30 -5.62 17.24 -8.94
N LEU A 31 -5.23 15.99 -9.13
CA LEU A 31 -6.08 14.84 -8.83
C LEU A 31 -6.47 14.79 -7.35
N ALA A 32 -5.52 15.04 -6.45
CA ALA A 32 -5.78 15.06 -5.01
C ALA A 32 -6.87 16.07 -4.64
N LYS A 33 -6.83 17.30 -5.19
CA LYS A 33 -7.87 18.31 -4.95
C LYS A 33 -9.27 17.85 -5.40
N ILE A 34 -9.34 17.08 -6.48
CA ILE A 34 -10.62 16.60 -7.02
C ILE A 34 -11.16 15.44 -6.18
N VAL A 35 -10.32 14.46 -5.83
CA VAL A 35 -10.78 13.19 -5.25
C VAL A 35 -10.90 13.23 -3.72
N PHE A 36 -10.12 14.06 -3.01
CA PHE A 36 -10.18 14.07 -1.53
C PHE A 36 -11.47 14.70 -0.99
N ASN A 37 -12.15 15.52 -1.79
CA ASN A 37 -13.39 16.18 -1.38
C ASN A 37 -14.64 15.52 -2.00
N ASP A 38 -14.49 14.45 -2.76
CA ASP A 38 -15.58 13.80 -3.49
C ASP A 38 -15.36 12.28 -3.52
N SER A 39 -16.11 11.57 -2.67
CA SER A 39 -15.99 10.10 -2.55
C SER A 39 -16.38 9.37 -3.84
N GLN A 40 -17.27 9.91 -4.65
CA GLN A 40 -17.67 9.31 -5.93
C GLN A 40 -16.50 9.40 -6.93
N LYS A 41 -15.82 10.54 -6.98
CA LYS A 41 -14.63 10.72 -7.82
C LYS A 41 -13.46 9.88 -7.35
N LEU A 42 -13.28 9.74 -6.03
CA LEU A 42 -12.27 8.83 -5.49
C LEU A 42 -12.56 7.38 -5.91
N ASN A 43 -13.82 6.94 -5.77
CA ASN A 43 -14.22 5.60 -6.20
C ASN A 43 -14.02 5.40 -7.70
N LEU A 44 -14.36 6.38 -8.53
CA LEU A 44 -14.13 6.34 -9.97
C LEU A 44 -12.63 6.19 -10.29
N LEU A 45 -11.77 6.99 -9.65
CA LEU A 45 -10.32 6.86 -9.83
C LEU A 45 -9.82 5.46 -9.45
N ASN A 46 -10.27 4.94 -8.31
CA ASN A 46 -9.92 3.60 -7.85
C ASN A 46 -10.38 2.51 -8.84
N THR A 47 -11.60 2.62 -9.38
CA THR A 47 -12.13 1.67 -10.39
C THR A 47 -11.28 1.65 -11.67
N LEU A 48 -10.72 2.78 -12.07
CA LEU A 48 -9.84 2.86 -13.23
C LEU A 48 -8.43 2.32 -12.93
N VAL A 49 -7.90 2.64 -11.76
CA VAL A 49 -6.48 2.35 -11.42
C VAL A 49 -6.27 0.93 -10.93
N HIS A 50 -7.17 0.39 -10.10
CA HIS A 50 -6.96 -0.93 -9.47
C HIS A 50 -6.76 -2.06 -10.49
N PRO A 51 -7.54 -2.19 -11.57
CA PRO A 51 -7.34 -3.27 -12.54
C PRO A 51 -5.94 -3.25 -13.16
N SER A 52 -5.44 -2.06 -13.54
CA SER A 52 -4.10 -1.92 -14.11
C SER A 52 -3.01 -2.27 -13.10
N VAL A 53 -3.17 -1.87 -11.83
CA VAL A 53 -2.22 -2.22 -10.77
C VAL A 53 -2.22 -3.72 -10.49
N PHE A 54 -3.38 -4.36 -10.48
CA PHE A 54 -3.49 -5.81 -10.31
C PHE A 54 -2.84 -6.57 -11.47
N ALA A 55 -3.13 -6.16 -12.72
CA ALA A 55 -2.53 -6.78 -13.89
C ALA A 55 -0.99 -6.66 -13.90
N ASP A 56 -0.46 -5.49 -13.56
CA ASP A 56 0.97 -5.24 -13.46
C ASP A 56 1.61 -6.11 -12.36
N TYR A 57 0.97 -6.18 -11.19
CA TYR A 57 1.43 -7.04 -10.11
C TYR A 57 1.46 -8.52 -10.49
N HIS A 58 0.41 -9.04 -11.13
CA HIS A 58 0.37 -10.44 -11.58
C HIS A 58 1.45 -10.74 -12.62
N ASN A 59 1.65 -9.83 -13.58
CA ASN A 59 2.71 -9.96 -14.56
C ASN A 59 4.10 -9.97 -13.89
N TRP A 60 4.31 -9.09 -12.91
CA TRP A 60 5.56 -9.04 -12.16
C TRP A 60 5.79 -10.34 -11.37
N VAL A 61 4.78 -10.83 -10.65
CA VAL A 61 4.86 -12.09 -9.89
C VAL A 61 5.19 -13.26 -10.81
N ALA A 62 4.54 -13.34 -11.99
CA ALA A 62 4.80 -14.39 -12.96
C ALA A 62 6.24 -14.45 -13.46
N LEU A 63 7.02 -13.38 -13.31
CA LEU A 63 8.43 -13.32 -13.68
C LEU A 63 9.39 -13.71 -12.52
N GLN A 64 8.87 -13.99 -11.31
CA GLN A 64 9.70 -14.25 -10.12
C GLN A 64 9.96 -15.73 -9.86
N HIS A 65 10.14 -16.55 -10.90
CA HIS A 65 10.28 -18.01 -10.75
C HIS A 65 11.58 -18.44 -10.08
N ASP A 66 12.63 -17.60 -10.10
CA ASP A 66 13.93 -17.91 -9.52
C ASP A 66 14.03 -17.57 -8.02
N HIS A 67 12.95 -17.06 -7.44
CA HIS A 67 12.89 -16.66 -6.05
C HIS A 67 11.91 -17.53 -5.25
N PRO A 68 12.27 -17.95 -4.03
CA PRO A 68 11.41 -18.81 -3.21
C PRO A 68 10.09 -18.13 -2.81
N TYR A 69 10.06 -16.81 -2.68
CA TYR A 69 8.85 -16.03 -2.42
C TYR A 69 9.03 -14.56 -2.84
N SER A 70 7.93 -13.86 -2.99
CA SER A 70 7.88 -12.41 -3.21
C SER A 70 7.16 -11.72 -2.05
N ILE A 71 7.44 -10.43 -1.83
CA ILE A 71 6.80 -9.62 -0.80
C ILE A 71 6.08 -8.46 -1.46
N LYS A 72 4.78 -8.31 -1.14
CA LYS A 72 3.96 -7.17 -1.53
C LYS A 72 3.72 -6.28 -0.31
N GLU A 73 4.09 -5.01 -0.38
CA GLU A 73 3.76 -4.02 0.64
C GLU A 73 2.53 -3.22 0.21
N ALA A 74 1.54 -3.10 1.09
CA ALA A 74 0.37 -2.27 0.87
C ALA A 74 -0.22 -1.74 2.18
N ALA A 75 -0.48 -0.43 2.23
CA ALA A 75 -1.06 0.22 3.42
C ALA A 75 -2.54 -0.13 3.64
N LEU A 76 -3.29 -0.44 2.57
CA LEU A 76 -4.74 -0.67 2.57
C LEU A 76 -5.08 -2.10 2.12
N MET A 77 -4.25 -3.08 2.50
CA MET A 77 -4.35 -4.46 2.02
C MET A 77 -5.70 -5.11 2.35
N PHE A 78 -6.22 -4.89 3.55
CA PHE A 78 -7.50 -5.46 4.00
C PHE A 78 -8.68 -4.68 3.44
N GLU A 79 -8.59 -3.36 3.37
CA GLU A 79 -9.64 -2.47 2.87
C GLU A 79 -9.91 -2.67 1.37
N THR A 80 -8.87 -3.00 0.60
CA THR A 80 -8.96 -3.29 -0.83
C THR A 80 -9.15 -4.77 -1.14
N GLU A 81 -9.24 -5.62 -0.12
CA GLU A 81 -9.32 -7.08 -0.23
C GLU A 81 -8.15 -7.74 -0.99
N SER A 82 -7.07 -7.01 -1.25
CA SER A 82 -5.91 -7.53 -1.99
C SER A 82 -5.13 -8.63 -1.24
N TYR A 83 -5.46 -8.84 0.03
CA TYR A 83 -4.93 -9.95 0.84
C TYR A 83 -5.40 -11.33 0.36
N LYS A 84 -6.53 -11.40 -0.37
CA LYS A 84 -7.11 -12.68 -0.81
C LYS A 84 -6.24 -13.47 -1.80
N GLU A 85 -5.27 -12.79 -2.39
CA GLU A 85 -4.32 -13.34 -3.37
C GLU A 85 -2.96 -13.71 -2.75
N LEU A 86 -2.82 -13.61 -1.44
CA LEU A 86 -1.57 -13.80 -0.73
C LEU A 86 -1.61 -15.09 0.11
N ASP A 87 -0.52 -15.85 0.11
CA ASP A 87 -0.39 -17.06 0.90
C ASP A 87 -0.26 -16.75 2.40
N LYS A 88 0.42 -15.65 2.74
CA LYS A 88 0.70 -15.22 4.11
C LYS A 88 0.69 -13.71 4.25
N ILE A 89 0.26 -13.24 5.42
CA ILE A 89 0.17 -11.83 5.74
C ILE A 89 1.01 -11.52 6.96
N ILE A 90 1.85 -10.49 6.85
CA ILE A 90 2.65 -9.96 7.95
C ILE A 90 2.11 -8.58 8.33
N ALA A 91 1.67 -8.41 9.57
CA ALA A 91 1.38 -7.10 10.14
C ALA A 91 2.64 -6.53 10.81
N VAL A 92 3.04 -5.32 10.42
CA VAL A 92 4.09 -4.59 11.13
C VAL A 92 3.42 -3.58 12.06
N THR A 93 3.74 -3.64 13.36
CA THR A 93 3.18 -2.74 14.36
C THR A 93 4.26 -1.99 15.14
N ALA A 94 3.88 -0.85 15.69
CA ALA A 94 4.68 -0.06 16.64
C ALA A 94 3.73 0.72 17.54
N PRO A 95 4.18 1.16 18.75
CA PRO A 95 3.41 2.06 19.60
C PRO A 95 2.91 3.29 18.82
N ILE A 96 1.68 3.71 19.11
CA ILE A 96 1.02 4.78 18.34
C ILE A 96 1.82 6.09 18.38
N ASP A 97 2.36 6.45 19.56
CA ASP A 97 3.14 7.67 19.73
C ASP A 97 4.41 7.66 18.86
N LEU A 98 5.08 6.51 18.80
CA LEU A 98 6.28 6.33 17.98
C LEU A 98 5.94 6.40 16.47
N ARG A 99 4.78 5.89 16.06
CA ARG A 99 4.33 6.00 14.66
C ARG A 99 4.01 7.45 14.31
N LEU A 100 3.31 8.17 15.18
CA LEU A 100 3.01 9.59 15.02
C LEU A 100 4.30 10.40 14.86
N GLU A 101 5.24 10.24 15.78
CA GLU A 101 6.53 10.91 15.72
C GLU A 101 7.25 10.64 14.38
N ARG A 102 7.37 9.38 13.99
CA ARG A 102 8.05 8.99 12.75
C ARG A 102 7.40 9.59 11.49
N VAL A 103 6.06 9.60 11.41
CA VAL A 103 5.35 10.14 10.25
C VAL A 103 5.45 11.65 10.20
N VAL A 104 5.30 12.33 11.33
CA VAL A 104 5.45 13.79 11.41
C VAL A 104 6.85 14.22 10.98
N GLN A 105 7.90 13.54 11.45
CA GLN A 105 9.28 13.84 11.07
C GLN A 105 9.54 13.54 9.58
N ARG A 106 9.07 12.42 9.06
CA ARG A 106 9.31 12.00 7.68
C ARG A 106 8.60 12.90 6.68
N ASP A 107 7.33 13.20 6.93
CA ASP A 107 6.43 13.86 5.96
C ASP A 107 6.33 15.38 6.21
N ASN A 108 6.88 15.89 7.33
CA ASN A 108 6.77 17.28 7.77
C ASN A 108 5.30 17.76 7.83
N VAL A 109 4.44 16.95 8.44
CA VAL A 109 2.99 17.21 8.60
C VAL A 109 2.62 17.37 10.08
N LYS A 110 1.41 17.88 10.36
CA LYS A 110 0.92 18.01 11.73
C LYS A 110 0.38 16.69 12.29
N ASN A 111 0.46 16.52 13.60
CA ASN A 111 -0.08 15.34 14.30
C ASN A 111 -1.54 15.06 13.94
N ASP A 112 -2.40 16.10 13.88
CA ASP A 112 -3.82 15.96 13.56
C ASP A 112 -4.07 15.37 12.16
N ASP A 113 -3.21 15.70 11.19
CA ASP A 113 -3.33 15.16 9.84
C ASP A 113 -2.98 13.67 9.80
N VAL A 114 -2.02 13.25 10.62
CA VAL A 114 -1.66 11.83 10.78
C VAL A 114 -2.77 11.06 11.47
N LEU A 115 -3.32 11.61 12.55
CA LEU A 115 -4.44 10.99 13.29
C LEU A 115 -5.67 10.81 12.41
N LYS A 116 -6.03 11.80 11.59
CA LYS A 116 -7.11 11.68 10.60
C LYS A 116 -6.88 10.56 9.60
N ARG A 117 -5.64 10.40 9.11
CA ARG A 117 -5.29 9.29 8.20
C ARG A 117 -5.44 7.94 8.90
N MET A 118 -5.01 7.83 10.16
CA MET A 118 -5.14 6.60 10.94
C MET A 118 -6.59 6.21 11.22
N GLN A 119 -7.50 7.18 11.41
CA GLN A 119 -8.93 6.93 11.61
C GLN A 119 -9.62 6.31 10.37
N ASN A 120 -9.07 6.54 9.19
CA ASN A 120 -9.57 5.98 7.92
C ASN A 120 -8.98 4.60 7.57
N GLN A 121 -8.14 4.05 8.42
CA GLN A 121 -7.53 2.73 8.26
C GLN A 121 -8.09 1.74 9.27
N MET A 122 -8.00 0.45 8.96
CA MET A 122 -8.31 -0.62 9.90
C MET A 122 -7.50 -0.47 11.19
N SER A 123 -8.13 -0.72 12.33
CA SER A 123 -7.44 -0.65 13.62
C SER A 123 -6.29 -1.67 13.70
N ASP A 124 -5.26 -1.36 14.50
CA ASP A 124 -4.14 -2.29 14.72
C ASP A 124 -4.60 -3.63 15.29
N ARG A 125 -5.57 -3.60 16.21
CA ARG A 125 -6.12 -4.82 16.81
C ARG A 125 -6.75 -5.74 15.74
N GLU A 126 -7.54 -5.18 14.84
CA GLU A 126 -8.18 -5.94 13.77
C GLU A 126 -7.15 -6.44 12.75
N ARG A 127 -6.18 -5.59 12.38
CA ARG A 127 -5.12 -5.94 11.45
C ARG A 127 -4.22 -7.06 11.98
N ILE A 128 -3.82 -6.99 13.25
CA ILE A 128 -3.05 -8.04 13.93
C ILE A 128 -3.85 -9.34 14.01
N ALA A 129 -5.15 -9.27 14.30
CA ALA A 129 -6.01 -10.45 14.38
C ALA A 129 -6.22 -11.17 13.03
N LYS A 130 -6.03 -10.45 11.92
CA LYS A 130 -6.17 -10.99 10.55
C LYS A 130 -4.84 -11.44 9.92
N ALA A 131 -3.72 -11.07 10.51
CA ALA A 131 -2.40 -11.41 9.99
C ALA A 131 -1.94 -12.79 10.48
N ASP A 132 -1.17 -13.50 9.65
CA ASP A 132 -0.52 -14.76 10.04
C ASP A 132 0.69 -14.51 10.95
N TYR A 133 1.37 -13.38 10.77
CA TYR A 133 2.57 -13.01 11.52
C TYR A 133 2.54 -11.53 11.92
N VAL A 134 3.20 -11.23 13.05
CA VAL A 134 3.33 -9.85 13.55
C VAL A 134 4.79 -9.51 13.77
N LEU A 135 5.24 -8.40 13.21
CA LEU A 135 6.56 -7.81 13.46
C LEU A 135 6.40 -6.56 14.34
N ILE A 136 7.18 -6.48 15.40
CA ILE A 136 7.17 -5.35 16.34
C ILE A 136 8.34 -4.43 16.03
N ASN A 137 8.04 -3.22 15.55
CA ASN A 137 9.01 -2.18 15.22
C ASN A 137 8.99 -1.03 16.25
N ASP A 138 9.21 -1.36 17.51
CA ASP A 138 9.13 -0.42 18.65
C ASP A 138 10.48 0.21 19.02
N GLY A 139 11.55 -0.10 18.32
CA GLY A 139 12.91 0.36 18.61
C GLY A 139 13.60 -0.37 19.77
N LYS A 140 12.92 -1.31 20.44
CA LYS A 140 13.46 -2.13 21.54
C LYS A 140 13.74 -3.56 21.12
N HIS A 141 12.84 -4.14 20.33
CA HIS A 141 13.00 -5.49 19.77
C HIS A 141 13.77 -5.43 18.44
N SER A 142 14.74 -6.31 18.27
CA SER A 142 15.50 -6.40 17.01
C SER A 142 14.57 -6.79 15.86
N LEU A 143 14.29 -5.86 14.96
CA LEU A 143 13.50 -6.12 13.76
C LEU A 143 14.21 -7.11 12.83
N ILE A 144 15.54 -7.03 12.74
CA ILE A 144 16.37 -7.94 11.92
C ILE A 144 16.17 -9.39 12.37
N ASN A 145 16.25 -9.67 13.66
CA ASN A 145 16.05 -11.03 14.16
C ASN A 145 14.65 -11.56 13.87
N GLN A 146 13.61 -10.73 14.02
CA GLN A 146 12.24 -11.09 13.69
C GLN A 146 12.10 -11.43 12.18
N VAL A 147 12.69 -10.61 11.31
CA VAL A 147 12.65 -10.84 9.85
C VAL A 147 13.41 -12.11 9.47
N LEU A 148 14.59 -12.36 10.06
CA LEU A 148 15.36 -13.58 9.78
C LEU A 148 14.61 -14.85 10.20
N LEU A 149 13.92 -14.83 11.33
CA LEU A 149 13.07 -15.96 11.75
C LEU A 149 11.95 -16.23 10.75
N LEU A 150 11.24 -15.19 10.28
CA LEU A 150 10.22 -15.35 9.25
C LEU A 150 10.79 -15.80 7.91
N HIS A 151 11.94 -15.29 7.52
CA HIS A 151 12.62 -15.73 6.30
C HIS A 151 12.88 -17.24 6.30
N HIS A 152 13.42 -17.78 7.38
CA HIS A 152 13.64 -19.23 7.50
C HIS A 152 12.33 -20.01 7.44
N GLN A 153 11.26 -19.55 8.13
CA GLN A 153 9.96 -20.18 8.06
C GLN A 153 9.38 -20.18 6.64
N PHE A 154 9.55 -19.11 5.89
CA PHE A 154 9.07 -19.02 4.50
C PHE A 154 9.88 -19.93 3.56
N LEU A 155 11.19 -20.04 3.74
CA LEU A 155 11.99 -20.99 2.98
C LEU A 155 11.57 -22.44 3.24
N ASP A 156 11.17 -22.77 4.46
CA ASP A 156 10.68 -24.10 4.80
C ASP A 156 9.27 -24.35 4.30
N PHE A 157 8.40 -23.33 4.30
CA PHE A 157 7.04 -23.38 3.75
C PHE A 157 7.03 -23.68 2.24
N VAL A 158 7.96 -23.11 1.48
CA VAL A 158 8.05 -23.28 0.02
C VAL A 158 8.62 -24.64 -0.38
N LYS A 159 9.37 -25.33 0.52
CA LYS A 159 9.93 -26.65 0.26
C LYS A 159 8.93 -27.80 0.45
N ASN A 160 7.81 -27.55 1.12
CA ASN A 160 6.74 -28.52 1.39
C ASN A 160 5.57 -28.33 0.46
#